data_5264c93d3455ffbf509be2fa0b479c02
#
_entry.id   5264c93d3455ffbf509be2fa0b479c02
#
_cell.length_a   1.000
_cell.length_b   1.000
_cell.length_c   1.000
_cell.angle_alpha   90.00
_cell.angle_beta   90.00
_cell.angle_gamma   90.00
#
_symmetry.space_group_name_H-M   'P 1'
#
loop_
_entity.id
_entity.type
_entity.pdbx_description
1 polymer ?
#
loop_
_entity_poly.entity_id
_entity_poly.type
_entity_poly.pdbx_seq_one_letter_code
_entity_poly.pdbx_strand_id
1 'polypeptide(L)'
;MDTNQQMIVAFDTQLGTCAIRWTDEGLASVRLPSARTAELPRLSDALSVSDEVRATIEGIVAVLDGVVADLRFVALDERGIDPFRRAVYAATRTILPGAIATYGDIARSIGRPDGARDVGSALASNPFPIVVPCHRVVGANGKLTGFSAPGGLATKQRMLQLEGAPGFGQQVLFAG
;
A
#
# COMPACT_ATOMS: atom_id res chain seq x y z
N MET A 1 22.30 -22.43 -11.40
CA MET A 1 21.35 -22.80 -10.34
C MET A 1 20.55 -21.53 -10.01
N ASP A 2 19.40 -21.41 -10.66
CA ASP A 2 18.54 -20.24 -10.45
C ASP A 2 17.75 -20.43 -9.17
N THR A 3 18.32 -20.04 -8.05
CA THR A 3 17.58 -19.90 -6.80
C THR A 3 16.96 -18.50 -6.74
N ASN A 4 16.08 -18.22 -7.67
CA ASN A 4 15.14 -17.12 -7.50
C ASN A 4 14.07 -17.59 -6.50
N GLN A 5 14.44 -17.66 -5.22
CA GLN A 5 13.50 -18.01 -4.16
C GLN A 5 12.46 -16.89 -4.02
N GLN A 6 11.40 -17.00 -4.79
CA GLN A 6 10.22 -16.17 -4.61
C GLN A 6 9.35 -16.80 -3.53
N MET A 7 9.18 -16.10 -2.43
CA MET A 7 8.24 -16.49 -1.38
C MET A 7 6.91 -15.74 -1.60
N ILE A 8 5.81 -16.47 -1.51
CA ILE A 8 4.46 -15.87 -1.42
C ILE A 8 3.84 -16.36 -0.13
N VAL A 9 3.34 -15.43 0.68
CA VAL A 9 2.70 -15.76 1.95
C VAL A 9 1.48 -14.87 2.20
N ALA A 10 0.38 -15.49 2.62
CA ALA A 10 -0.87 -14.82 2.97
C ALA A 10 -1.01 -14.66 4.48
N PHE A 11 -1.67 -13.58 4.90
CA PHE A 11 -1.93 -13.24 6.30
C PHE A 11 -3.23 -12.45 6.43
N ASP A 12 -3.85 -12.51 7.60
CA ASP A 12 -5.12 -11.84 7.86
C ASP A 12 -4.93 -10.41 8.34
N THR A 13 -5.83 -9.54 7.90
CA THR A 13 -5.89 -8.13 8.27
C THR A 13 -7.34 -7.69 8.46
N GLN A 14 -7.56 -6.45 8.95
CA GLN A 14 -8.88 -5.83 9.05
C GLN A 14 -9.60 -5.67 7.69
N LEU A 15 -8.86 -5.71 6.58
CA LEU A 15 -9.45 -5.71 5.24
C LEU A 15 -9.83 -7.12 4.75
N GLY A 16 -9.31 -8.17 5.40
CA GLY A 16 -9.37 -9.55 4.95
C GLY A 16 -7.99 -10.13 4.69
N THR A 17 -7.90 -11.24 3.96
CA THR A 17 -6.63 -11.92 3.69
C THR A 17 -5.83 -11.17 2.63
N CYS A 18 -4.71 -10.58 3.04
CA CYS A 18 -3.68 -10.01 2.18
C CYS A 18 -2.57 -11.05 1.90
N ALA A 19 -1.71 -10.76 0.93
CA ALA A 19 -0.51 -11.55 0.70
C ALA A 19 0.65 -10.66 0.24
N ILE A 20 1.87 -11.10 0.53
CA ILE A 20 3.08 -10.49 -0.03
C ILE A 20 3.85 -11.49 -0.86
N ARG A 21 4.56 -10.97 -1.87
CA ARG A 21 5.59 -11.70 -2.60
C ARG A 21 6.93 -11.06 -2.28
N TRP A 22 7.88 -11.89 -1.89
CA TRP A 22 9.23 -11.49 -1.50
C TRP A 22 10.27 -12.15 -2.39
N THR A 23 11.33 -11.44 -2.70
CA THR A 23 12.49 -11.91 -3.48
C THR A 23 13.78 -11.67 -2.70
N ASP A 24 14.90 -12.04 -3.29
CA ASP A 24 16.24 -11.70 -2.79
C ASP A 24 16.53 -10.19 -2.69
N GLU A 25 15.82 -9.37 -3.48
CA GLU A 25 15.93 -7.89 -3.48
C GLU A 25 14.97 -7.20 -2.51
N GLY A 26 13.97 -7.92 -1.98
CA GLY A 26 12.99 -7.38 -1.05
C GLY A 26 11.54 -7.65 -1.44
N LEU A 27 10.65 -6.78 -1.00
CA LEU A 27 9.22 -6.86 -1.30
C LEU A 27 8.97 -6.64 -2.80
N ALA A 28 8.41 -7.63 -3.46
CA ALA A 28 8.10 -7.56 -4.89
C ALA A 28 6.63 -7.22 -5.16
N SER A 29 5.71 -7.56 -4.26
CA SER A 29 4.32 -7.10 -4.34
C SER A 29 3.56 -7.30 -3.03
N VAL A 30 2.53 -6.48 -2.85
CA VAL A 30 1.47 -6.69 -1.87
C VAL A 30 0.16 -6.94 -2.63
N ARG A 31 -0.60 -7.93 -2.21
CA ARG A 31 -1.93 -8.23 -2.75
C ARG A 31 -2.98 -7.95 -1.69
N LEU A 32 -3.91 -7.08 -2.03
CA LEU A 32 -5.09 -6.80 -1.23
C LEU A 32 -6.09 -7.97 -1.32
N PRO A 33 -7.06 -8.07 -0.40
CA PRO A 33 -7.98 -9.20 -0.32
C PRO A 33 -8.70 -9.47 -1.64
N SER A 34 -8.70 -10.72 -2.06
CA SER A 34 -9.41 -11.24 -3.22
C SER A 34 -9.63 -12.74 -3.06
N ALA A 35 -10.43 -13.35 -3.90
CA ALA A 35 -10.58 -14.81 -3.90
C ALA A 35 -9.21 -15.52 -4.07
N ARG A 36 -8.31 -14.95 -4.88
CA ARG A 36 -6.98 -15.52 -5.12
C ARG A 36 -6.06 -15.46 -3.90
N THR A 37 -6.17 -14.44 -3.05
CA THR A 37 -5.33 -14.34 -1.84
C THR A 37 -5.73 -15.35 -0.78
N ALA A 38 -6.99 -15.74 -0.73
CA ALA A 38 -7.49 -16.74 0.21
C ALA A 38 -6.94 -18.16 -0.04
N GLU A 39 -6.48 -18.44 -1.26
CA GLU A 39 -5.95 -19.74 -1.68
C GLU A 39 -4.42 -19.85 -1.53
N LEU A 40 -3.73 -18.78 -1.16
CA LEU A 40 -2.28 -18.73 -1.05
C LEU A 40 -1.80 -19.38 0.27
N PRO A 41 -0.54 -19.89 0.29
CA PRO A 41 0.06 -20.42 1.51
C PRO A 41 0.01 -19.38 2.65
N ARG A 42 -0.39 -19.83 3.82
CA ARG A 42 -0.57 -18.98 5.00
C ARG A 42 0.75 -18.80 5.74
N LEU A 43 0.89 -17.67 6.41
CA LEU A 43 2.05 -17.40 7.29
C LEU A 43 2.17 -18.47 8.39
N SER A 44 1.03 -18.97 8.91
CA SER A 44 0.98 -20.03 9.90
C SER A 44 1.59 -21.35 9.41
N ASP A 45 1.55 -21.60 8.10
CA ASP A 45 2.01 -22.83 7.47
C ASP A 45 3.46 -22.72 6.96
N ALA A 46 4.04 -21.51 7.00
CA ALA A 46 5.42 -21.26 6.59
C ALA A 46 6.38 -21.81 7.66
N LEU A 47 7.25 -22.75 7.27
CA LEU A 47 8.25 -23.34 8.18
C LEU A 47 9.23 -22.31 8.72
N SER A 48 9.58 -21.31 7.93
CA SER A 48 10.35 -20.14 8.35
C SER A 48 10.15 -18.98 7.39
N VAL A 49 10.07 -17.79 7.93
CA VAL A 49 10.17 -16.52 7.18
C VAL A 49 11.28 -15.69 7.78
N SER A 50 11.97 -14.88 6.98
CA SER A 50 13.00 -13.98 7.52
C SER A 50 12.38 -12.93 8.44
N ASP A 51 13.21 -12.33 9.31
CA ASP A 51 12.78 -11.27 10.22
C ASP A 51 12.25 -10.06 9.45
N GLU A 52 12.81 -9.75 8.27
CA GLU A 52 12.36 -8.66 7.41
C GLU A 52 10.96 -8.92 6.86
N VAL A 53 10.68 -10.15 6.40
CA VAL A 53 9.35 -10.56 5.94
C VAL A 53 8.35 -10.45 7.10
N ARG A 54 8.71 -10.95 8.27
CA ARG A 54 7.86 -10.89 9.46
C ARG A 54 7.56 -9.45 9.87
N ALA A 55 8.60 -8.60 9.98
CA ALA A 55 8.46 -7.19 10.33
C ALA A 55 7.59 -6.44 9.32
N THR A 56 7.72 -6.76 8.02
CA THR A 56 6.88 -6.16 6.97
C THR A 56 5.41 -6.54 7.15
N ILE A 57 5.11 -7.82 7.39
CA ILE A 57 3.74 -8.29 7.63
C ILE A 57 3.16 -7.63 8.89
N GLU A 58 3.89 -7.63 9.99
CA GLU A 58 3.47 -6.99 11.25
C GLU A 58 3.20 -5.49 11.05
N GLY A 59 4.04 -4.80 10.30
CA GLY A 59 3.86 -3.40 9.98
C GLY A 59 2.61 -3.14 9.12
N ILE A 60 2.35 -3.97 8.12
CA ILE A 60 1.13 -3.88 7.30
C ILE A 60 -0.12 -4.11 8.16
N VAL A 61 -0.11 -5.14 9.00
CA VAL A 61 -1.23 -5.43 9.93
C VAL A 61 -1.45 -4.25 10.88
N ALA A 62 -0.39 -3.71 11.48
CA ALA A 62 -0.46 -2.57 12.39
C ALA A 62 -1.11 -1.35 11.73
N VAL A 63 -0.69 -0.99 10.51
CA VAL A 63 -1.30 0.12 9.75
C VAL A 63 -2.79 -0.10 9.53
N LEU A 64 -3.18 -1.31 9.15
CA LEU A 64 -4.59 -1.66 8.91
C LEU A 64 -5.40 -1.82 10.21
N ASP A 65 -4.75 -1.96 11.34
CA ASP A 65 -5.36 -1.91 12.68
C ASP A 65 -5.46 -0.46 13.23
N GLY A 66 -5.08 0.53 12.43
CA GLY A 66 -5.13 1.94 12.82
C GLY A 66 -3.94 2.40 13.68
N VAL A 67 -2.90 1.60 13.78
CA VAL A 67 -1.66 1.96 14.47
C VAL A 67 -0.77 2.78 13.51
N VAL A 68 -0.22 3.89 14.00
CA VAL A 68 0.75 4.67 13.22
C VAL A 68 2.07 3.89 13.16
N ALA A 69 2.29 3.22 12.04
CA ALA A 69 3.52 2.48 11.76
C ALA A 69 4.19 3.03 10.50
N ASP A 70 5.51 3.16 10.54
CA ASP A 70 6.32 3.64 9.43
C ASP A 70 6.89 2.44 8.66
N LEU A 71 6.44 2.26 7.42
CA LEU A 71 6.88 1.15 6.56
C LEU A 71 8.04 1.54 5.63
N ARG A 72 8.71 2.68 5.84
CA ARG A 72 9.84 3.12 5.00
C ARG A 72 11.06 2.22 5.13
N PHE A 73 11.16 1.41 6.19
CA PHE A 73 12.24 0.43 6.35
C PHE A 73 12.16 -0.73 5.34
N VAL A 74 10.99 -0.98 4.75
CA VAL A 74 10.78 -2.11 3.83
C VAL A 74 11.56 -1.89 2.54
N ALA A 75 12.51 -2.78 2.23
CA ALA A 75 13.19 -2.79 0.95
C ALA A 75 12.23 -3.23 -0.15
N LEU A 76 12.19 -2.51 -1.27
CA LEU A 76 11.36 -2.83 -2.42
C LEU A 76 12.20 -3.47 -3.52
N ASP A 77 11.67 -4.53 -4.12
CA ASP A 77 12.21 -5.04 -5.38
C ASP A 77 11.73 -4.13 -6.53
N GLU A 78 12.57 -3.17 -6.88
CA GLU A 78 12.26 -2.18 -7.91
C GLU A 78 12.71 -2.58 -9.32
N ARG A 79 13.08 -3.84 -9.54
CA ARG A 79 13.45 -4.33 -10.86
C ARG A 79 12.29 -4.17 -11.85
N GLY A 80 12.59 -3.59 -13.01
CA GLY A 80 11.59 -3.31 -14.04
C GLY A 80 10.69 -2.10 -13.78
N ILE A 81 10.93 -1.34 -12.69
CA ILE A 81 10.23 -0.09 -12.42
C ILE A 81 11.07 1.07 -12.96
N ASP A 82 10.49 1.88 -13.83
CA ASP A 82 11.16 3.03 -14.43
C ASP A 82 11.46 4.14 -13.41
N PRO A 83 12.43 5.05 -13.71
CA PRO A 83 12.85 6.08 -12.77
C PRO A 83 11.74 7.03 -12.33
N PHE A 84 10.77 7.36 -13.19
CA PHE A 84 9.65 8.22 -12.83
C PHE A 84 8.75 7.56 -11.79
N ARG A 85 8.37 6.31 -12.02
CA ARG A 85 7.55 5.54 -11.06
C ARG A 85 8.27 5.36 -9.72
N ARG A 86 9.59 5.11 -9.72
CA ARG A 86 10.39 5.04 -8.49
C ARG A 86 10.32 6.36 -7.71
N ALA A 87 10.48 7.50 -8.39
CA ALA A 87 10.38 8.82 -7.76
C ALA A 87 8.98 9.05 -7.16
N VAL A 88 7.91 8.70 -7.89
CA VAL A 88 6.53 8.78 -7.39
C VAL A 88 6.35 7.90 -6.15
N TYR A 89 6.83 6.67 -6.17
CA TYR A 89 6.70 5.73 -5.04
C TYR A 89 7.47 6.22 -3.81
N ALA A 90 8.71 6.70 -4.01
CA ALA A 90 9.52 7.26 -2.93
C ALA A 90 8.82 8.48 -2.28
N ALA A 91 8.30 9.40 -3.08
CA ALA A 91 7.55 10.55 -2.58
C ALA A 91 6.27 10.13 -1.84
N THR A 92 5.53 9.16 -2.39
CA THR A 92 4.29 8.66 -1.78
C THR A 92 4.55 8.01 -0.41
N ARG A 93 5.67 7.30 -0.26
CA ARG A 93 6.06 6.66 1.02
C ARG A 93 6.31 7.65 2.16
N THR A 94 6.50 8.92 1.87
CA THR A 94 6.66 9.95 2.92
C THR A 94 5.35 10.33 3.60
N ILE A 95 4.19 9.97 3.02
CA ILE A 95 2.87 10.23 3.60
C ILE A 95 2.61 9.22 4.72
N LEU A 96 2.61 9.67 5.95
CA LEU A 96 2.39 8.81 7.12
C LEU A 96 0.91 8.38 7.25
N PRO A 97 0.62 7.29 7.98
CA PRO A 97 -0.75 6.90 8.30
C PRO A 97 -1.54 8.07 8.92
N GLY A 98 -2.77 8.25 8.48
CA GLY A 98 -3.64 9.35 8.93
C GLY A 98 -3.45 10.66 8.17
N ALA A 99 -2.42 10.79 7.34
CA ALA A 99 -2.22 11.93 6.46
C ALA A 99 -2.66 11.64 5.02
N ILE A 100 -2.95 12.67 4.26
CA ILE A 100 -3.25 12.59 2.83
C ILE A 100 -2.43 13.63 2.06
N ALA A 101 -2.23 13.37 0.77
CA ALA A 101 -1.66 14.32 -0.18
C ALA A 101 -2.46 14.26 -1.48
N THR A 102 -2.40 15.32 -2.28
CA THR A 102 -3.00 15.30 -3.62
C THR A 102 -2.01 14.76 -4.65
N TYR A 103 -2.51 14.31 -5.80
CA TYR A 103 -1.65 13.96 -6.94
C TYR A 103 -0.74 15.12 -7.35
N GLY A 104 -1.27 16.36 -7.26
CA GLY A 104 -0.50 17.57 -7.53
C GLY A 104 0.62 17.82 -6.49
N ASP A 105 0.39 17.49 -5.22
CA ASP A 105 1.42 17.61 -4.18
C ASP A 105 2.59 16.65 -4.46
N ILE A 106 2.30 15.41 -4.80
CA ILE A 106 3.32 14.42 -5.20
C ILE A 106 4.05 14.90 -6.45
N ALA A 107 3.33 15.36 -7.46
CA ALA A 107 3.93 15.88 -8.70
C ALA A 107 4.90 17.03 -8.43
N ARG A 108 4.50 18.00 -7.61
CA ARG A 108 5.38 19.13 -7.20
C ARG A 108 6.60 18.64 -6.45
N SER A 109 6.44 17.69 -5.53
CA SER A 109 7.55 17.20 -4.71
C SER A 109 8.66 16.51 -5.51
N ILE A 110 8.31 15.95 -6.68
CA ILE A 110 9.28 15.33 -7.59
C ILE A 110 9.72 16.25 -8.75
N GLY A 111 9.43 17.55 -8.65
CA GLY A 111 9.82 18.54 -9.68
C GLY A 111 9.02 18.48 -10.97
N ARG A 112 7.81 17.94 -10.96
CA ARG A 112 6.90 17.79 -12.09
C ARG A 112 5.54 18.44 -11.80
N PRO A 113 5.46 19.79 -11.60
CA PRO A 113 4.25 20.45 -11.13
C PRO A 113 3.00 20.22 -11.97
N ASP A 114 3.17 19.98 -13.28
CA ASP A 114 2.06 19.68 -14.21
C ASP A 114 1.78 18.17 -14.35
N GLY A 115 2.50 17.33 -13.59
CA GLY A 115 2.52 15.87 -13.74
C GLY A 115 1.46 15.11 -12.92
N ALA A 116 0.42 15.74 -12.39
CA ALA A 116 -0.55 15.07 -11.52
C ALA A 116 -1.22 13.85 -12.18
N ARG A 117 -1.49 13.92 -13.47
CA ARG A 117 -2.05 12.80 -14.25
C ARG A 117 -1.08 11.63 -14.38
N ASP A 118 0.19 11.94 -14.63
CA ASP A 118 1.26 10.92 -14.73
C ASP A 118 1.50 10.24 -13.38
N VAL A 119 1.44 11.01 -12.28
CA VAL A 119 1.46 10.47 -10.91
C VAL A 119 0.29 9.51 -10.69
N GLY A 120 -0.92 9.88 -11.12
CA GLY A 120 -2.08 9.02 -11.05
C GLY A 120 -1.88 7.70 -11.80
N SER A 121 -1.32 7.76 -13.01
CA SER A 121 -1.00 6.56 -13.82
C SER A 121 0.07 5.70 -13.17
N ALA A 122 1.11 6.29 -12.58
CA ALA A 122 2.15 5.57 -11.85
C ALA A 122 1.58 4.84 -10.63
N LEU A 123 0.71 5.50 -9.85
CA LEU A 123 0.08 4.90 -8.68
C LEU A 123 -0.96 3.84 -9.05
N ALA A 124 -1.63 3.95 -10.20
CA ALA A 124 -2.54 2.92 -10.70
C ALA A 124 -1.84 1.58 -10.99
N SER A 125 -0.55 1.60 -11.27
CA SER A 125 0.28 0.40 -11.50
C SER A 125 1.20 0.05 -10.32
N ASN A 126 0.95 0.61 -9.13
CA ASN A 126 1.71 0.35 -7.92
C ASN A 126 1.62 -1.13 -7.49
N PRO A 127 2.72 -1.88 -7.48
CA PRO A 127 2.72 -3.28 -7.03
C PRO A 127 2.79 -3.43 -5.50
N PHE A 128 2.99 -2.33 -4.76
CA PHE A 128 3.25 -2.32 -3.32
C PHE A 128 2.18 -1.57 -2.51
N PRO A 129 0.86 -1.79 -2.72
CA PRO A 129 -0.14 -1.08 -1.95
C PRO A 129 0.13 -1.22 -0.44
N ILE A 130 -0.26 -0.23 0.35
CA ILE A 130 0.02 -0.07 1.78
C ILE A 130 1.47 0.38 2.05
N VAL A 131 2.48 -0.33 1.56
CA VAL A 131 3.90 0.04 1.72
C VAL A 131 4.25 1.28 0.89
N VAL A 132 3.78 1.35 -0.35
CA VAL A 132 3.64 2.59 -1.12
C VAL A 132 2.17 3.00 -1.00
N PRO A 133 1.82 3.93 -0.10
CA PRO A 133 0.44 4.15 0.32
C PRO A 133 -0.36 4.98 -0.68
N CYS A 134 -0.59 4.42 -1.86
CA CYS A 134 -1.36 5.08 -2.93
C CYS A 134 -2.79 5.44 -2.50
N HIS A 135 -3.34 4.75 -1.49
CA HIS A 135 -4.65 5.10 -0.91
C HIS A 135 -4.64 6.46 -0.18
N ARG A 136 -3.49 6.98 0.25
CA ARG A 136 -3.33 8.30 0.87
C ARG A 136 -3.22 9.44 -0.14
N VAL A 137 -3.18 9.12 -1.43
CA VAL A 137 -3.14 10.13 -2.51
C VAL A 137 -4.55 10.31 -3.08
N VAL A 138 -5.03 11.55 -3.03
CA VAL A 138 -6.40 11.93 -3.38
C VAL A 138 -6.41 13.00 -4.46
N GLY A 139 -7.57 13.23 -5.07
CA GLY A 139 -7.77 14.32 -6.00
C GLY A 139 -7.80 15.69 -5.30
N ALA A 140 -7.86 16.75 -6.08
CA ALA A 140 -8.03 18.10 -5.57
C ALA A 140 -9.24 18.18 -4.61
N ASN A 141 -9.12 18.97 -3.55
CA ASN A 141 -10.14 19.10 -2.48
C ASN A 141 -10.44 17.80 -1.71
N GLY A 142 -9.51 16.85 -1.65
CA GLY A 142 -9.67 15.61 -0.92
C GLY A 142 -10.61 14.58 -1.59
N LYS A 143 -10.96 14.78 -2.85
CA LYS A 143 -11.87 13.90 -3.58
C LYS A 143 -11.22 12.53 -3.82
N LEU A 144 -11.94 11.46 -3.47
CA LEU A 144 -11.51 10.11 -3.81
C LEU A 144 -11.59 9.90 -5.32
N THR A 145 -10.47 9.56 -5.92
CA THR A 145 -10.35 9.24 -7.35
C THR A 145 -9.37 8.09 -7.52
N GLY A 146 -9.60 7.26 -8.54
CA GLY A 146 -8.68 6.26 -9.02
C GLY A 146 -8.12 5.30 -7.96
N PHE A 147 -8.59 4.05 -7.97
CA PHE A 147 -7.98 2.98 -7.19
C PHE A 147 -8.17 1.67 -7.96
N SER A 148 -7.08 1.12 -8.46
CA SER A 148 -7.09 -0.07 -9.32
C SER A 148 -7.07 -1.40 -8.56
N ALA A 149 -6.91 -1.36 -7.24
CA ALA A 149 -6.90 -2.55 -6.41
C ALA A 149 -8.32 -3.16 -6.26
N PRO A 150 -8.42 -4.45 -5.86
CA PRO A 150 -9.71 -5.10 -5.61
C PRO A 150 -10.60 -4.28 -4.67
N GLY A 151 -11.87 -4.14 -5.02
CA GLY A 151 -12.85 -3.33 -4.28
C GLY A 151 -12.85 -1.83 -4.63
N GLY A 152 -11.90 -1.35 -5.45
CA GLY A 152 -11.87 0.02 -5.96
C GLY A 152 -11.92 1.09 -4.88
N LEU A 153 -12.70 2.14 -5.10
CA LEU A 153 -12.79 3.28 -4.17
C LEU A 153 -13.31 2.91 -2.78
N ALA A 154 -14.14 1.87 -2.66
CA ALA A 154 -14.63 1.40 -1.35
C ALA A 154 -13.47 0.88 -0.49
N THR A 155 -12.54 0.14 -1.05
CA THR A 155 -11.34 -0.33 -0.37
C THR A 155 -10.44 0.85 0.02
N LYS A 156 -10.21 1.80 -0.89
CA LYS A 156 -9.44 3.01 -0.61
C LYS A 156 -10.04 3.80 0.56
N GLN A 157 -11.33 4.03 0.52
CA GLN A 157 -12.06 4.72 1.60
C GLN A 157 -11.92 3.97 2.93
N ARG A 158 -12.07 2.64 2.92
CA ARG A 158 -11.94 1.83 4.12
C ARG A 158 -10.56 1.91 4.74
N MET A 159 -9.51 1.90 3.92
CA MET A 159 -8.13 2.06 4.41
C MET A 159 -7.91 3.42 5.06
N LEU A 160 -8.40 4.49 4.44
CA LEU A 160 -8.33 5.85 5.01
C LEU A 160 -9.11 5.97 6.32
N GLN A 161 -10.27 5.31 6.43
CA GLN A 161 -11.05 5.24 7.66
C GLN A 161 -10.30 4.52 8.78
N LEU A 162 -9.66 3.39 8.48
CA LEU A 162 -8.86 2.63 9.45
C LEU A 162 -7.68 3.46 9.99
N GLU A 163 -7.09 4.29 9.15
CA GLU A 163 -6.01 5.19 9.52
C GLU A 163 -6.48 6.48 10.22
N GLY A 164 -7.78 6.72 10.31
CA GLY A 164 -8.32 7.96 10.87
C GLY A 164 -8.00 9.20 10.05
N ALA A 165 -7.86 9.08 8.72
CA ALA A 165 -7.52 10.19 7.84
C ALA A 165 -8.60 11.30 7.88
N PRO A 166 -8.21 12.59 7.83
CA PRO A 166 -9.15 13.69 7.86
C PRO A 166 -10.18 13.62 6.71
N GLY A 167 -11.46 13.78 7.05
CA GLY A 167 -12.57 13.72 6.10
C GLY A 167 -13.05 12.31 5.76
N PHE A 168 -12.41 11.26 6.28
CA PHE A 168 -12.75 9.86 6.04
C PHE A 168 -13.13 9.10 7.32
N GLY A 169 -13.14 9.76 8.48
CA GLY A 169 -13.56 9.15 9.73
C GLY A 169 -14.96 8.56 9.65
N GLN A 170 -15.26 7.55 10.48
CA GLN A 170 -16.62 7.09 10.64
C GLN A 170 -17.47 8.26 11.15
N GLN A 171 -18.50 8.64 10.40
CA GLN A 171 -19.58 9.42 10.98
C GLN A 171 -20.19 8.57 12.10
N VAL A 172 -19.90 8.92 13.32
CA VAL A 172 -20.69 8.43 14.45
C VAL A 172 -22.06 9.05 14.26
N LEU A 173 -22.99 8.28 13.71
CA LEU A 173 -24.40 8.64 13.75
C LEU A 173 -24.78 8.60 15.22
N PHE A 174 -24.75 9.75 15.87
CA PHE A 174 -25.50 9.93 17.10
C PHE A 174 -26.96 9.82 16.72
N ALA A 175 -27.55 8.64 16.95
CA ALA A 175 -28.99 8.49 17.03
C ALA A 175 -29.44 9.30 18.25
N GLY A 176 -30.09 10.44 18.00
CA GLY A 176 -30.80 11.23 19.01
C GLY A 176 -32.07 10.51 19.46
#